data_36850b21c7f74845b7d890920ab43177
#
_entry.id   36850b21c7f74845b7d890920ab43177
#
_cell.length_a   1.000
_cell.length_b   1.000
_cell.length_c   1.000
_cell.angle_alpha   90.00
_cell.angle_beta   90.00
_cell.angle_gamma   90.00
#
_symmetry.space_group_name_H-M   'P 1'
#
loop_
_entity.id
_entity.type
_entity.pdbx_description
1 polymer ?
#
loop_
_entity_poly.entity_id
_entity_poly.type
_entity_poly.pdbx_seq_one_letter_code
_entity_poly.pdbx_strand_id
1 'polypeptide(L)'
;MRSFLLSCLIFIPITIGASFSSAQSQASTKDFDVLRAYNGFVTLSPQRELYVKYSPPAPSMPTVILINGLTYSTRQWENFVGPLVAKGIGVLRFDPIGQGETLLKYAPALLPIQIEDQIEDLYNLLLKLNIKGPYNFVGLSYGGGLAAGFATAYPKLVKNLVLMAPFTRPLEGTDNWIKAQIWATRQIFPNKKFSDDELYDHFLHQIVYATYPQAEPVILENPFKLEATFRLVQGIRKARPIDWTHKIPKKALHLMVARQDQYISVDVLDEYWDAVPEKARASRIYINGSEHKMVEAVPNFTAYWVHQILMGNAKLFKGLDYEGYPFLGEVRSGSETIKVGKE
;
A
#
# COMPACT_ATOMS: atom_id res chain seq x y z
N MET A 1 -56.92 -29.14 15.73
CA MET A 1 -56.25 -30.45 15.65
C MET A 1 -55.64 -30.59 14.26
N ARG A 2 -54.39 -30.34 14.09
CA ARG A 2 -53.52 -30.79 12.97
C ARG A 2 -52.08 -30.83 13.49
N SER A 3 -51.56 -32.05 13.57
CA SER A 3 -50.23 -32.41 14.01
C SER A 3 -49.18 -31.88 13.06
N PHE A 4 -48.14 -31.23 13.56
CA PHE A 4 -46.90 -30.97 12.85
C PHE A 4 -45.89 -32.07 13.21
N LEU A 5 -45.56 -32.89 12.24
CA LEU A 5 -44.48 -33.87 12.28
C LEU A 5 -43.13 -33.16 12.23
N LEU A 6 -42.32 -33.34 13.25
CA LEU A 6 -40.94 -32.94 13.33
C LEU A 6 -40.10 -34.00 12.60
N SER A 7 -39.55 -33.64 11.43
CA SER A 7 -38.54 -34.44 10.74
C SER A 7 -37.16 -34.13 11.28
N CYS A 8 -36.60 -35.05 12.08
CA CYS A 8 -35.19 -35.04 12.45
C CYS A 8 -34.33 -35.37 11.23
N LEU A 9 -33.59 -34.39 10.71
CA LEU A 9 -32.49 -34.60 9.79
C LEU A 9 -31.24 -34.96 10.58
N ILE A 10 -30.82 -36.21 10.49
CA ILE A 10 -29.56 -36.73 11.02
C ILE A 10 -28.45 -36.25 10.07
N PHE A 11 -27.61 -35.32 10.54
CA PHE A 11 -26.36 -34.97 9.86
C PHE A 11 -25.32 -36.05 10.17
N ILE A 12 -24.92 -36.80 9.16
CA ILE A 12 -23.75 -37.67 9.17
C ILE A 12 -22.56 -36.80 8.78
N PRO A 13 -21.53 -36.65 9.62
CA PRO A 13 -20.32 -35.93 9.21
C PRO A 13 -19.51 -36.83 8.27
N ILE A 14 -19.46 -36.48 7.00
CA ILE A 14 -18.49 -37.04 6.05
C ILE A 14 -17.15 -36.41 6.33
N THR A 15 -16.30 -37.11 7.06
CA THR A 15 -14.87 -36.76 7.19
C THR A 15 -14.16 -37.11 5.89
N ILE A 16 -14.06 -36.18 4.96
CA ILE A 16 -13.12 -36.28 3.84
C ILE A 16 -11.74 -35.89 4.35
N GLY A 17 -10.96 -36.91 4.72
CA GLY A 17 -9.53 -36.76 5.01
C GLY A 17 -8.77 -36.48 3.73
N ALA A 18 -8.71 -35.22 3.31
CA ALA A 18 -7.75 -34.77 2.32
C ALA A 18 -6.43 -34.48 3.03
N SER A 19 -5.51 -35.44 3.01
CA SER A 19 -4.12 -35.23 3.39
C SER A 19 -3.48 -34.34 2.32
N PHE A 20 -3.54 -33.02 2.52
CA PHE A 20 -2.69 -32.09 1.78
C PHE A 20 -1.27 -32.23 2.34
N SER A 21 -0.45 -33.02 1.68
CA SER A 21 0.99 -33.00 1.85
C SER A 21 1.51 -31.68 1.26
N SER A 22 1.52 -30.63 2.06
CA SER A 22 2.22 -29.38 1.73
C SER A 22 3.69 -29.54 2.10
N ALA A 23 4.48 -30.17 1.24
CA ALA A 23 5.92 -29.98 1.24
C ALA A 23 6.23 -28.57 0.68
N GLN A 24 5.81 -27.51 1.38
CA GLN A 24 6.36 -26.18 1.19
C GLN A 24 7.64 -26.11 2.01
N SER A 25 8.77 -26.10 1.29
CA SER A 25 10.08 -25.75 1.83
C SER A 25 9.94 -24.47 2.66
N GLN A 26 10.10 -24.57 3.98
CA GLN A 26 10.31 -23.43 4.84
C GLN A 26 11.70 -22.86 4.50
N ALA A 27 11.78 -21.96 3.53
CA ALA A 27 12.97 -21.17 3.30
C ALA A 27 13.19 -20.33 4.58
N SER A 28 14.15 -20.76 5.37
CA SER A 28 14.61 -20.03 6.55
C SER A 28 15.28 -18.74 6.08
N THR A 29 15.23 -17.65 6.87
CA THR A 29 15.99 -16.40 6.63
C THR A 29 17.49 -16.64 6.45
N LYS A 30 18.00 -17.84 6.71
CA LYS A 30 19.38 -18.25 6.42
C LYS A 30 19.72 -18.26 4.92
N ASP A 31 18.70 -18.29 4.04
CA ASP A 31 18.89 -18.40 2.59
C ASP A 31 18.81 -17.03 1.87
N PHE A 32 18.50 -15.93 2.57
CA PHE A 32 18.48 -14.60 1.95
C PHE A 32 19.90 -14.06 1.78
N ASP A 33 20.24 -13.80 0.54
CA ASP A 33 21.50 -13.18 0.13
C ASP A 33 21.19 -11.90 -0.68
N VAL A 34 21.69 -10.76 -0.24
CA VAL A 34 21.50 -9.47 -0.92
C VAL A 34 22.05 -9.42 -2.35
N LEU A 35 22.86 -10.40 -2.74
CA LEU A 35 23.42 -10.53 -4.09
C LEU A 35 22.60 -11.46 -4.98
N ARG A 36 21.55 -12.08 -4.47
CA ARG A 36 20.73 -13.04 -5.19
C ARG A 36 19.25 -12.68 -5.18
N ALA A 37 18.56 -13.06 -6.24
CA ALA A 37 17.11 -12.96 -6.27
C ALA A 37 16.49 -13.86 -5.19
N TYR A 38 15.46 -13.36 -4.53
CA TYR A 38 14.74 -14.07 -3.48
C TYR A 38 13.22 -13.99 -3.70
N ASN A 39 12.55 -15.09 -3.40
CA ASN A 39 11.10 -15.17 -3.45
C ASN A 39 10.63 -16.15 -2.37
N GLY A 40 10.04 -15.64 -1.28
CA GLY A 40 9.63 -16.49 -0.16
C GLY A 40 9.29 -15.69 1.09
N PHE A 41 9.10 -16.40 2.20
CA PHE A 41 8.75 -15.80 3.48
C PHE A 41 9.98 -15.44 4.31
N VAL A 42 9.96 -14.27 4.92
CA VAL A 42 10.98 -13.79 5.87
C VAL A 42 10.36 -13.71 7.26
N THR A 43 10.92 -14.44 8.20
CA THR A 43 10.46 -14.50 9.59
C THR A 43 10.96 -13.28 10.37
N LEU A 44 10.06 -12.42 10.81
CA LEU A 44 10.36 -11.29 11.69
C LEU A 44 10.40 -11.72 13.16
N SER A 45 9.43 -12.52 13.58
CA SER A 45 9.33 -13.14 14.90
C SER A 45 8.66 -14.52 14.79
N PRO A 46 8.59 -15.33 15.85
CA PRO A 46 8.08 -16.71 15.78
C PRO A 46 6.67 -16.86 15.17
N GLN A 47 5.85 -15.82 15.19
CA GLN A 47 4.49 -15.84 14.68
C GLN A 47 4.24 -14.76 13.62
N ARG A 48 5.32 -14.16 13.07
CA ARG A 48 5.19 -13.03 12.15
C ARG A 48 6.20 -13.17 11.02
N GLU A 49 5.69 -13.47 9.85
CA GLU A 49 6.47 -13.59 8.62
C GLU A 49 5.83 -12.73 7.54
N LEU A 50 6.64 -12.20 6.64
CA LEU A 50 6.18 -11.46 5.47
C LEU A 50 6.68 -12.15 4.21
N TYR A 51 5.80 -12.23 3.20
CA TYR A 51 6.20 -12.67 1.88
C TYR A 51 6.98 -11.58 1.16
N VAL A 52 8.09 -11.95 0.56
CA VAL A 52 9.06 -11.02 -0.03
C VAL A 52 9.46 -11.49 -1.42
N LYS A 53 9.53 -10.55 -2.35
CA LYS A 53 10.20 -10.71 -3.65
C LYS A 53 11.34 -9.70 -3.73
N TYR A 54 12.53 -10.18 -4.05
CA TYR A 54 13.72 -9.33 -4.17
C TYR A 54 14.47 -9.61 -5.46
N SER A 55 14.84 -8.54 -6.16
CA SER A 55 15.77 -8.53 -7.28
C SER A 55 16.98 -7.71 -6.88
N PRO A 56 18.20 -8.26 -6.88
CA PRO A 56 19.40 -7.54 -6.45
C PRO A 56 19.74 -6.40 -7.42
N PRO A 57 20.39 -5.32 -6.93
CA PRO A 57 20.89 -4.28 -7.79
C PRO A 57 22.14 -4.71 -8.55
N ALA A 58 22.37 -4.12 -9.72
CA ALA A 58 23.68 -4.15 -10.36
C ALA A 58 24.72 -3.41 -9.50
N PRO A 59 26.01 -3.64 -9.67
CA PRO A 59 27.05 -2.95 -8.92
C PRO A 59 26.87 -1.41 -8.95
N SER A 60 26.95 -0.79 -7.78
CA SER A 60 26.78 0.65 -7.56
C SER A 60 25.36 1.21 -7.81
N MET A 61 24.40 0.38 -8.17
CA MET A 61 23.03 0.80 -8.35
C MET A 61 22.23 0.74 -7.04
N PRO A 62 21.26 1.66 -6.82
CA PRO A 62 20.45 1.66 -5.60
C PRO A 62 19.41 0.54 -5.60
N THR A 63 18.92 0.21 -4.40
CA THR A 63 17.70 -0.59 -4.21
C THR A 63 16.52 0.33 -3.89
N VAL A 64 15.36 0.02 -4.45
CA VAL A 64 14.07 0.64 -4.13
C VAL A 64 13.15 -0.37 -3.42
N ILE A 65 12.41 0.13 -2.43
CA ILE A 65 11.43 -0.65 -1.66
C ILE A 65 10.04 -0.21 -2.12
N LEU A 66 9.25 -1.16 -2.64
CA LEU A 66 7.91 -0.93 -3.16
C LEU A 66 6.87 -1.38 -2.13
N ILE A 67 5.91 -0.49 -1.81
CA ILE A 67 4.89 -0.72 -0.79
C ILE A 67 3.51 -0.67 -1.43
N ASN A 68 2.76 -1.77 -1.32
CA ASN A 68 1.48 -1.99 -2.01
C ASN A 68 0.39 -1.02 -1.57
N GLY A 69 -0.54 -0.72 -2.49
CA GLY A 69 -1.83 -0.12 -2.15
C GLY A 69 -2.67 -1.01 -1.24
N LEU A 70 -3.75 -0.47 -0.69
CA LEU A 70 -4.68 -1.23 0.16
C LEU A 70 -5.22 -2.45 -0.61
N THR A 71 -5.21 -3.61 0.04
CA THR A 71 -5.70 -4.89 -0.51
C THR A 71 -4.90 -5.51 -1.66
N TYR A 72 -3.87 -4.84 -2.13
CA TYR A 72 -3.01 -5.35 -3.19
C TYR A 72 -1.89 -6.26 -2.65
N SER A 73 -1.19 -6.90 -3.57
CA SER A 73 -0.03 -7.74 -3.30
C SER A 73 1.20 -7.27 -4.09
N THR A 74 2.32 -7.94 -3.90
CA THR A 74 3.53 -7.73 -4.71
C THR A 74 3.28 -7.84 -6.21
N ARG A 75 2.16 -8.47 -6.65
CA ARG A 75 1.76 -8.58 -8.06
C ARG A 75 1.39 -7.23 -8.68
N GLN A 76 0.92 -6.26 -7.88
CA GLN A 76 0.61 -4.92 -8.34
C GLN A 76 1.76 -4.26 -9.11
N TRP A 77 2.99 -4.64 -8.78
CA TRP A 77 4.21 -4.04 -9.30
C TRP A 77 4.82 -4.78 -10.49
N GLU A 78 4.21 -5.86 -10.99
CA GLU A 78 4.85 -6.73 -11.99
C GLU A 78 5.32 -5.97 -13.24
N ASN A 79 4.46 -5.13 -13.82
CA ASN A 79 4.81 -4.35 -15.01
C ASN A 79 5.75 -3.17 -14.71
N PHE A 80 5.70 -2.64 -13.49
CA PHE A 80 6.54 -1.53 -13.03
C PHE A 80 7.99 -1.97 -12.75
N VAL A 81 8.20 -3.20 -12.29
CA VAL A 81 9.52 -3.71 -11.87
C VAL A 81 10.44 -3.95 -13.05
N GLY A 82 9.92 -4.48 -14.15
CA GLY A 82 10.73 -4.83 -15.33
C GLY A 82 11.63 -3.70 -15.83
N PRO A 83 11.10 -2.49 -16.11
CA PRO A 83 11.89 -1.34 -16.53
C PRO A 83 12.98 -0.91 -15.53
N LEU A 84 12.75 -1.04 -14.22
CA LEU A 84 13.74 -0.70 -13.19
C LEU A 84 14.88 -1.72 -13.14
N VAL A 85 14.54 -3.00 -13.13
CA VAL A 85 15.53 -4.10 -13.11
C VAL A 85 16.38 -4.08 -14.39
N ALA A 86 15.78 -3.81 -15.56
CA ALA A 86 16.51 -3.64 -16.82
C ALA A 86 17.55 -2.52 -16.78
N LYS A 87 17.38 -1.54 -15.89
CA LYS A 87 18.34 -0.45 -15.63
C LYS A 87 19.28 -0.75 -14.44
N GLY A 88 19.28 -1.98 -13.94
CA GLY A 88 20.13 -2.41 -12.84
C GLY A 88 19.69 -1.98 -11.46
N ILE A 89 18.52 -1.36 -11.30
CA ILE A 89 17.96 -0.99 -9.99
C ILE A 89 17.55 -2.25 -9.24
N GLY A 90 18.00 -2.39 -7.99
CA GLY A 90 17.50 -3.43 -7.09
C GLY A 90 16.08 -3.12 -6.65
N VAL A 91 15.24 -4.15 -6.51
CA VAL A 91 13.82 -3.98 -6.14
C VAL A 91 13.45 -4.94 -5.02
N LEU A 92 13.01 -4.40 -3.91
CA LEU A 92 12.37 -5.15 -2.82
C LEU A 92 10.86 -4.89 -2.86
N ARG A 93 10.06 -5.96 -2.90
CA ARG A 93 8.61 -5.95 -2.74
C ARG A 93 8.23 -6.88 -1.61
N PHE A 94 7.21 -6.58 -0.87
CA PHE A 94 6.72 -7.46 0.18
C PHE A 94 5.19 -7.32 0.32
N ASP A 95 4.57 -8.36 0.86
CA ASP A 95 3.16 -8.35 1.22
C ASP A 95 3.05 -8.09 2.72
N PRO A 96 2.55 -6.92 3.14
CA PRO A 96 2.31 -6.63 4.55
C PRO A 96 1.28 -7.58 5.17
N ILE A 97 1.17 -7.61 6.50
CA ILE A 97 0.10 -8.32 7.20
C ILE A 97 -1.27 -7.88 6.65
N GLY A 98 -2.13 -8.84 6.35
CA GLY A 98 -3.45 -8.59 5.76
C GLY A 98 -3.46 -8.44 4.23
N GLN A 99 -2.33 -8.66 3.56
CA GLN A 99 -2.24 -8.55 2.10
C GLN A 99 -1.54 -9.76 1.45
N GLY A 100 -1.88 -10.03 0.21
CA GLY A 100 -1.22 -10.97 -0.70
C GLY A 100 -0.95 -12.35 -0.12
N GLU A 101 0.24 -12.89 -0.39
CA GLU A 101 0.67 -14.21 0.07
C GLU A 101 0.81 -14.29 1.60
N THR A 102 1.12 -13.17 2.26
CA THR A 102 1.14 -13.09 3.73
C THR A 102 -0.25 -13.36 4.31
N LEU A 103 -1.29 -12.78 3.71
CA LEU A 103 -2.68 -13.03 4.12
C LEU A 103 -3.10 -14.48 3.84
N LEU A 104 -2.70 -15.06 2.70
CA LEU A 104 -3.01 -16.46 2.38
C LEU A 104 -2.45 -17.42 3.40
N LYS A 105 -1.26 -17.13 3.93
CA LYS A 105 -0.61 -17.99 4.93
C LYS A 105 -1.22 -17.89 6.32
N TYR A 106 -1.60 -16.68 6.75
CA TYR A 106 -1.93 -16.42 8.16
C TYR A 106 -3.41 -16.20 8.45
N ALA A 107 -4.28 -16.17 7.44
CA ALA A 107 -5.66 -15.72 7.57
C ALA A 107 -5.79 -14.29 8.15
N PRO A 108 -7.00 -13.71 8.19
CA PRO A 108 -7.16 -12.35 8.70
C PRO A 108 -6.96 -12.29 10.21
N ALA A 109 -6.33 -11.21 10.65
CA ALA A 109 -6.28 -10.89 12.07
C ALA A 109 -7.71 -10.68 12.62
N LEU A 110 -7.94 -11.07 13.87
CA LEU A 110 -9.20 -10.79 14.58
C LEU A 110 -9.30 -9.34 15.06
N LEU A 111 -8.17 -8.63 15.10
CA LEU A 111 -8.03 -7.25 15.55
C LEU A 111 -7.70 -6.31 14.39
N PRO A 112 -7.95 -5.00 14.53
CA PRO A 112 -7.52 -4.00 13.56
C PRO A 112 -6.03 -4.12 13.25
N ILE A 113 -5.66 -3.99 11.97
CA ILE A 113 -4.25 -4.01 11.53
C ILE A 113 -3.76 -2.57 11.54
N GLN A 114 -3.05 -2.18 12.59
CA GLN A 114 -2.57 -0.81 12.76
C GLN A 114 -1.45 -0.48 11.77
N ILE A 115 -1.45 0.74 11.23
CA ILE A 115 -0.41 1.18 10.31
C ILE A 115 0.95 1.30 11.01
N GLU A 116 0.95 1.64 12.29
CA GLU A 116 2.13 1.74 13.14
C GLU A 116 2.85 0.39 13.27
N ASP A 117 2.09 -0.70 13.46
CA ASP A 117 2.65 -2.05 13.52
C ASP A 117 3.29 -2.44 12.17
N GLN A 118 2.70 -2.02 11.06
CA GLN A 118 3.26 -2.30 9.74
C GLN A 118 4.50 -1.46 9.42
N ILE A 119 4.60 -0.25 9.97
CA ILE A 119 5.83 0.57 9.91
C ILE A 119 6.97 -0.15 10.65
N GLU A 120 6.69 -0.71 11.82
CA GLU A 120 7.67 -1.46 12.57
C GLU A 120 8.05 -2.78 11.88
N ASP A 121 7.09 -3.49 11.30
CA ASP A 121 7.35 -4.67 10.47
C ASP A 121 8.29 -4.36 9.31
N LEU A 122 8.05 -3.26 8.60
CA LEU A 122 8.92 -2.83 7.51
C LEU A 122 10.34 -2.55 8.01
N TYR A 123 10.48 -1.86 9.14
CA TYR A 123 11.79 -1.62 9.75
C TYR A 123 12.50 -2.93 10.10
N ASN A 124 11.81 -3.85 10.77
CA ASN A 124 12.33 -5.16 11.15
C ASN A 124 12.69 -6.04 9.93
N LEU A 125 11.86 -5.96 8.86
CA LEU A 125 12.15 -6.63 7.60
C LEU A 125 13.47 -6.16 6.99
N LEU A 126 13.69 -4.85 6.90
CA LEU A 126 14.90 -4.27 6.33
C LEU A 126 16.16 -4.65 7.14
N LEU A 127 16.03 -4.69 8.47
CA LEU A 127 17.10 -5.17 9.35
C LEU A 127 17.40 -6.67 9.11
N LYS A 128 16.36 -7.51 9.06
CA LYS A 128 16.49 -8.96 8.82
C LYS A 128 17.15 -9.28 7.49
N LEU A 129 16.79 -8.54 6.45
CA LEU A 129 17.36 -8.68 5.11
C LEU A 129 18.74 -8.03 4.98
N ASN A 130 19.24 -7.38 6.02
CA ASN A 130 20.52 -6.68 6.01
C ASN A 130 20.68 -5.69 4.83
N ILE A 131 19.55 -5.12 4.35
CA ILE A 131 19.56 -4.09 3.32
C ILE A 131 19.98 -2.79 3.98
N LYS A 132 21.06 -2.20 3.48
CA LYS A 132 21.64 -1.00 4.08
C LYS A 132 20.89 0.27 3.65
N GLY A 133 20.55 1.11 4.62
CA GLY A 133 20.04 2.48 4.36
C GLY A 133 21.14 3.47 4.01
N PRO A 134 20.79 4.72 3.68
CA PRO A 134 19.42 5.22 3.67
C PRO A 134 18.61 4.69 2.48
N TYR A 135 17.32 4.43 2.73
CA TYR A 135 16.41 3.72 1.83
C TYR A 135 15.72 4.63 0.81
N ASN A 136 15.34 4.04 -0.33
CA ASN A 136 14.47 4.65 -1.33
C ASN A 136 13.13 3.93 -1.29
N PHE A 137 12.05 4.63 -0.96
CA PHE A 137 10.71 4.09 -0.91
C PHE A 137 9.86 4.56 -2.10
N VAL A 138 9.04 3.67 -2.62
CA VAL A 138 7.93 3.99 -3.52
C VAL A 138 6.68 3.36 -2.94
N GLY A 139 5.70 4.16 -2.58
CA GLY A 139 4.44 3.69 -2.00
C GLY A 139 3.23 4.21 -2.77
N LEU A 140 2.32 3.32 -3.14
CA LEU A 140 1.06 3.68 -3.78
C LEU A 140 -0.07 3.71 -2.75
N SER A 141 -0.88 4.78 -2.74
CA SER A 141 -2.09 4.85 -1.92
C SER A 141 -1.83 4.55 -0.44
N TYR A 142 -2.38 3.49 0.12
CA TYR A 142 -2.10 2.99 1.47
C TYR A 142 -0.59 2.84 1.73
N GLY A 143 0.13 2.24 0.77
CA GLY A 143 1.59 2.08 0.86
C GLY A 143 2.33 3.42 0.87
N GLY A 144 1.76 4.46 0.26
CA GLY A 144 2.27 5.83 0.36
C GLY A 144 2.14 6.38 1.78
N GLY A 145 1.00 6.15 2.43
CA GLY A 145 0.78 6.51 3.85
C GLY A 145 1.75 5.77 4.78
N LEU A 146 1.97 4.46 4.55
CA LEU A 146 2.92 3.65 5.32
C LEU A 146 4.36 4.15 5.12
N ALA A 147 4.76 4.47 3.89
CA ALA A 147 6.08 5.05 3.59
C ALA A 147 6.30 6.40 4.27
N ALA A 148 5.27 7.27 4.28
CA ALA A 148 5.31 8.55 5.00
C ALA A 148 5.45 8.35 6.51
N GLY A 149 4.72 7.39 7.08
CA GLY A 149 4.85 6.98 8.48
C GLY A 149 6.26 6.49 8.80
N PHE A 150 6.84 5.64 7.95
CA PHE A 150 8.23 5.19 8.11
C PHE A 150 9.22 6.37 8.08
N ALA A 151 9.05 7.30 7.13
CA ALA A 151 9.91 8.49 7.05
C ALA A 151 9.80 9.40 8.29
N THR A 152 8.66 9.38 8.96
CA THR A 152 8.42 10.11 10.21
C THR A 152 9.05 9.41 11.41
N ALA A 153 8.95 8.09 11.49
CA ALA A 153 9.52 7.29 12.57
C ALA A 153 11.05 7.20 12.47
N TYR A 154 11.56 7.05 11.25
CA TYR A 154 12.99 6.78 10.97
C TYR A 154 13.58 7.75 9.92
N PRO A 155 13.52 9.09 10.14
CA PRO A 155 13.88 10.08 9.11
C PRO A 155 15.33 9.97 8.61
N LYS A 156 16.26 9.54 9.46
CA LYS A 156 17.67 9.37 9.09
C LYS A 156 17.90 8.19 8.14
N LEU A 157 16.94 7.28 8.03
CA LEU A 157 17.03 6.09 7.19
C LEU A 157 16.38 6.29 5.80
N VAL A 158 15.86 7.47 5.48
CA VAL A 158 15.19 7.75 4.20
C VAL A 158 16.03 8.66 3.33
N LYS A 159 16.28 8.22 2.08
CA LYS A 159 16.96 8.98 1.04
C LYS A 159 15.95 9.63 0.09
N ASN A 160 15.08 8.81 -0.51
CA ASN A 160 14.01 9.24 -1.39
C ASN A 160 12.69 8.62 -0.94
N LEU A 161 11.64 9.42 -0.91
CA LEU A 161 10.28 9.07 -0.54
C LEU A 161 9.37 9.43 -1.71
N VAL A 162 9.10 8.45 -2.58
CA VAL A 162 8.22 8.62 -3.73
C VAL A 162 6.82 8.17 -3.34
N LEU A 163 5.89 9.10 -3.24
CA LEU A 163 4.50 8.86 -2.86
C LEU A 163 3.61 8.98 -4.10
N MET A 164 3.01 7.88 -4.50
CA MET A 164 2.10 7.78 -5.62
C MET A 164 0.66 7.82 -5.10
N ALA A 165 -0.07 8.91 -5.34
CA ALA A 165 -1.43 9.12 -4.84
C ALA A 165 -1.60 8.61 -3.39
N PRO A 166 -0.80 9.09 -2.41
CA PRO A 166 -0.73 8.49 -1.08
C PRO A 166 -2.03 8.66 -0.29
N PHE A 167 -2.34 7.68 0.55
CA PHE A 167 -3.29 7.87 1.65
C PHE A 167 -2.76 8.94 2.59
N THR A 168 -3.50 10.01 2.77
CA THR A 168 -3.11 11.18 3.58
C THR A 168 -3.98 11.37 4.82
N ARG A 169 -5.21 10.92 4.77
CA ARG A 169 -6.22 10.94 5.82
C ARG A 169 -7.41 10.04 5.44
N PRO A 170 -8.29 9.66 6.37
CA PRO A 170 -9.55 8.98 6.04
C PRO A 170 -10.35 9.74 4.98
N LEU A 171 -11.02 9.00 4.10
CA LEU A 171 -11.86 9.58 3.05
C LEU A 171 -13.07 10.30 3.68
N GLU A 172 -13.15 11.61 3.51
CA GLU A 172 -14.17 12.45 4.16
C GLU A 172 -15.60 12.00 3.83
N GLY A 173 -15.86 11.59 2.59
CA GLY A 173 -17.18 11.10 2.20
C GLY A 173 -17.62 9.88 3.00
N THR A 174 -16.72 8.91 3.18
CA THR A 174 -16.95 7.71 3.99
C THR A 174 -17.15 8.07 5.46
N ASP A 175 -16.26 8.88 6.01
CA ASP A 175 -16.31 9.29 7.43
C ASP A 175 -17.59 10.07 7.73
N ASN A 176 -17.96 11.02 6.89
CA ASN A 176 -19.18 11.81 7.06
C ASN A 176 -20.44 10.96 6.94
N TRP A 177 -20.48 10.00 6.02
CA TRP A 177 -21.60 9.07 5.90
C TRP A 177 -21.75 8.23 7.18
N ILE A 178 -20.66 7.65 7.71
CA ILE A 178 -20.68 6.87 8.94
C ILE A 178 -21.17 7.72 10.12
N LYS A 179 -20.66 8.94 10.28
CA LYS A 179 -21.09 9.86 11.34
C LYS A 179 -22.59 10.18 11.25
N ALA A 180 -23.12 10.35 10.03
CA ALA A 180 -24.54 10.56 9.83
C ALA A 180 -25.37 9.32 10.23
N GLN A 181 -24.88 8.09 9.93
CA GLN A 181 -25.54 6.85 10.38
C GLN A 181 -25.51 6.69 11.91
N ILE A 182 -24.41 7.04 12.55
CA ILE A 182 -24.29 7.04 14.02
C ILE A 182 -25.33 7.99 14.61
N TRP A 183 -25.39 9.23 14.10
CA TRP A 183 -26.36 10.21 14.56
C TRP A 183 -27.80 9.70 14.40
N ALA A 184 -28.18 9.17 13.22
CA ALA A 184 -29.50 8.63 12.97
C ALA A 184 -29.83 7.45 13.91
N THR A 185 -28.88 6.56 14.15
CA THR A 185 -29.03 5.44 15.07
C THR A 185 -29.32 5.92 16.50
N ARG A 186 -28.67 6.98 16.96
CA ARG A 186 -28.91 7.59 18.27
C ARG A 186 -30.32 8.17 18.39
N GLN A 187 -30.86 8.73 17.29
CA GLN A 187 -32.25 9.26 17.30
C GLN A 187 -33.29 8.11 17.39
N ILE A 188 -33.05 7.02 16.68
CA ILE A 188 -33.99 5.89 16.62
C ILE A 188 -33.91 5.03 17.88
N PHE A 189 -32.70 4.87 18.45
CA PHE A 189 -32.43 3.97 19.58
C PHE A 189 -31.75 4.72 20.74
N PRO A 190 -32.38 5.74 21.35
CA PRO A 190 -31.72 6.62 22.35
C PRO A 190 -31.29 5.88 23.62
N ASN A 191 -31.93 4.74 23.93
CA ASN A 191 -31.65 3.96 25.14
C ASN A 191 -30.61 2.82 24.92
N LYS A 192 -30.10 2.62 23.71
CA LYS A 192 -29.08 1.61 23.42
C LYS A 192 -27.69 2.13 23.78
N LYS A 193 -26.96 1.32 24.55
CA LYS A 193 -25.61 1.66 25.04
C LYS A 193 -24.51 1.16 24.09
N PHE A 194 -24.57 1.54 22.82
CA PHE A 194 -23.43 1.33 21.92
C PHE A 194 -22.50 2.53 22.01
N SER A 195 -21.19 2.33 22.05
CA SER A 195 -20.22 3.40 21.89
C SER A 195 -20.21 3.90 20.44
N ASP A 196 -19.71 5.12 20.21
CA ASP A 196 -19.57 5.64 18.84
C ASP A 196 -18.53 4.84 18.05
N ASP A 197 -17.51 4.30 18.70
CA ASP A 197 -16.51 3.43 18.08
C ASP A 197 -17.13 2.10 17.61
N GLU A 198 -17.99 1.45 18.40
CA GLU A 198 -18.71 0.23 17.99
C GLU A 198 -19.65 0.50 16.82
N LEU A 199 -20.37 1.60 16.84
CA LEU A 199 -21.24 1.99 15.72
C LEU A 199 -20.42 2.35 14.48
N TYR A 200 -19.29 3.02 14.66
CA TYR A 200 -18.41 3.34 13.55
C TYR A 200 -17.89 2.07 12.87
N ASP A 201 -17.41 1.12 13.63
CA ASP A 201 -16.91 -0.16 13.12
C ASP A 201 -18.01 -0.98 12.44
N HIS A 202 -19.24 -0.95 12.98
CA HIS A 202 -20.40 -1.59 12.38
C HIS A 202 -20.71 -1.01 10.98
N PHE A 203 -20.78 0.30 10.85
CA PHE A 203 -21.07 0.94 9.56
C PHE A 203 -19.89 0.85 8.59
N LEU A 204 -18.66 0.92 9.09
CA LEU A 204 -17.47 0.68 8.29
C LEU A 204 -17.46 -0.73 7.70
N HIS A 205 -17.80 -1.74 8.51
CA HIS A 205 -17.93 -3.12 8.05
C HIS A 205 -18.96 -3.21 6.92
N GLN A 206 -20.14 -2.59 7.07
CA GLN A 206 -21.17 -2.56 6.03
C GLN A 206 -20.65 -1.96 4.72
N ILE A 207 -19.92 -0.82 4.78
CA ILE A 207 -19.34 -0.18 3.58
C ILE A 207 -18.35 -1.12 2.91
N VAL A 208 -17.40 -1.68 3.67
CA VAL A 208 -16.37 -2.56 3.11
C VAL A 208 -17.02 -3.76 2.44
N TYR A 209 -17.96 -4.42 3.12
CA TYR A 209 -18.62 -5.61 2.60
C TYR A 209 -19.60 -5.33 1.44
N ALA A 210 -20.13 -4.11 1.33
CA ALA A 210 -20.96 -3.70 0.21
C ALA A 210 -20.13 -3.29 -1.04
N THR A 211 -18.97 -2.65 -0.81
CA THR A 211 -18.22 -2.01 -1.89
C THR A 211 -17.18 -2.95 -2.53
N TYR A 212 -16.44 -3.71 -1.71
CA TYR A 212 -15.30 -4.48 -2.21
C TYR A 212 -15.63 -5.82 -2.89
N PRO A 213 -16.74 -6.53 -2.57
CA PRO A 213 -17.04 -7.80 -3.25
C PRO A 213 -17.25 -7.69 -4.74
N GLN A 214 -17.69 -6.51 -5.20
CA GLN A 214 -18.04 -6.28 -6.61
C GLN A 214 -16.83 -5.82 -7.45
N ALA A 215 -15.76 -5.40 -6.81
CA ALA A 215 -14.67 -4.74 -7.50
C ALA A 215 -13.67 -5.69 -8.15
N GLU A 216 -13.60 -6.98 -7.74
CA GLU A 216 -12.58 -7.89 -8.31
C GLU A 216 -12.93 -9.39 -8.17
N PRO A 217 -12.56 -10.23 -9.18
CA PRO A 217 -12.58 -11.70 -9.07
C PRO A 217 -11.71 -12.25 -7.93
N VAL A 218 -11.01 -11.42 -7.23
CA VAL A 218 -9.97 -11.68 -6.23
C VAL A 218 -10.48 -12.38 -4.97
N ILE A 219 -11.79 -12.31 -4.66
CA ILE A 219 -12.37 -13.07 -3.53
C ILE A 219 -12.25 -14.58 -3.77
N LEU A 220 -12.32 -15.02 -5.04
CA LEU A 220 -12.12 -16.42 -5.40
C LEU A 220 -10.68 -16.88 -5.19
N GLU A 221 -9.71 -15.97 -5.34
CA GLU A 221 -8.30 -16.27 -5.09
C GLU A 221 -7.92 -16.22 -3.62
N ASN A 222 -8.60 -15.36 -2.84
CA ASN A 222 -8.32 -15.21 -1.41
C ASN A 222 -9.61 -14.94 -0.61
N PRO A 223 -10.19 -15.97 0.00
CA PRO A 223 -11.45 -15.87 0.76
C PRO A 223 -11.35 -14.94 1.99
N PHE A 224 -10.12 -14.64 2.45
CA PHE A 224 -9.88 -13.78 3.61
C PHE A 224 -9.73 -12.30 3.26
N LYS A 225 -9.68 -11.96 1.97
CA LYS A 225 -9.37 -10.60 1.53
C LYS A 225 -10.36 -9.56 2.07
N LEU A 226 -11.63 -9.89 2.11
CA LEU A 226 -12.68 -8.96 2.55
C LEU A 226 -12.55 -8.60 4.03
N GLU A 227 -12.39 -9.62 4.89
CA GLU A 227 -12.16 -9.41 6.32
C GLU A 227 -10.84 -8.66 6.57
N ALA A 228 -9.78 -9.04 5.88
CA ALA A 228 -8.50 -8.35 5.97
C ALA A 228 -8.59 -6.89 5.54
N THR A 229 -9.35 -6.59 4.48
CA THR A 229 -9.63 -5.21 4.05
C THR A 229 -10.31 -4.43 5.15
N PHE A 230 -11.34 -5.01 5.77
CA PHE A 230 -12.02 -4.37 6.91
C PHE A 230 -11.03 -4.08 8.05
N ARG A 231 -10.18 -5.04 8.43
CA ARG A 231 -9.18 -4.86 9.50
C ARG A 231 -8.12 -3.81 9.18
N LEU A 232 -7.70 -3.74 7.92
CA LEU A 232 -6.77 -2.70 7.45
C LEU A 232 -7.41 -1.31 7.50
N VAL A 233 -8.65 -1.16 6.97
CA VAL A 233 -9.36 0.13 6.99
C VAL A 233 -9.70 0.55 8.42
N GLN A 234 -10.10 -0.40 9.27
CA GLN A 234 -10.32 -0.16 10.70
C GLN A 234 -9.04 0.34 11.40
N GLY A 235 -7.88 -0.22 11.07
CA GLY A 235 -6.60 0.19 11.63
C GLY A 235 -6.14 1.59 11.22
N ILE A 236 -6.52 2.06 10.03
CA ILE A 236 -6.14 3.39 9.54
C ILE A 236 -7.21 4.47 9.75
N ARG A 237 -8.37 4.15 10.32
CA ARG A 237 -9.50 5.09 10.45
C ARG A 237 -9.19 6.37 11.22
N LYS A 238 -8.17 6.35 12.07
CA LYS A 238 -7.68 7.52 12.84
C LYS A 238 -6.32 8.01 12.36
N ALA A 239 -5.69 7.33 11.41
CA ALA A 239 -4.39 7.69 10.91
C ALA A 239 -4.48 8.91 9.97
N ARG A 240 -3.60 9.88 10.20
CA ARG A 240 -3.54 11.12 9.41
C ARG A 240 -2.10 11.40 8.99
N PRO A 241 -1.59 10.73 7.95
CA PRO A 241 -0.23 10.97 7.44
C PRO A 241 0.07 12.43 7.07
N ILE A 242 -0.97 13.23 6.79
CA ILE A 242 -0.80 14.67 6.56
C ILE A 242 -0.23 15.40 7.79
N ASP A 243 -0.55 14.94 9.00
CA ASP A 243 -0.06 15.56 10.24
C ASP A 243 1.39 15.13 10.56
N TRP A 244 1.94 14.14 9.87
CA TRP A 244 3.28 13.60 10.10
C TRP A 244 4.37 14.27 9.26
N THR A 245 4.00 15.12 8.32
CA THR A 245 4.87 15.68 7.27
C THR A 245 6.08 16.45 7.80
N HIS A 246 6.00 17.02 9.02
CA HIS A 246 7.02 17.87 9.62
C HIS A 246 8.38 17.18 9.87
N LYS A 247 8.41 15.84 9.89
CA LYS A 247 9.63 15.03 10.10
C LYS A 247 10.23 14.47 8.81
N ILE A 248 9.60 14.69 7.66
CA ILE A 248 10.12 14.20 6.37
C ILE A 248 11.49 14.83 6.11
N PRO A 249 12.51 14.04 5.69
CA PRO A 249 13.86 14.54 5.48
C PRO A 249 13.95 15.60 4.37
N LYS A 250 14.98 16.42 4.44
CA LYS A 250 15.24 17.49 3.46
C LYS A 250 15.36 16.93 2.04
N LYS A 251 14.56 17.48 1.10
CA LYS A 251 14.55 17.12 -0.32
C LYS A 251 14.33 15.62 -0.58
N ALA A 252 13.60 14.94 0.31
CA ALA A 252 13.33 13.53 0.17
C ALA A 252 11.99 13.24 -0.53
N LEU A 253 11.00 14.13 -0.40
CA LEU A 253 9.65 13.88 -0.89
C LEU A 253 9.49 14.17 -2.38
N HIS A 254 9.06 13.15 -3.10
CA HIS A 254 8.59 13.18 -4.48
C HIS A 254 7.13 12.76 -4.51
N LEU A 255 6.22 13.65 -4.91
CA LEU A 255 4.79 13.36 -5.01
C LEU A 255 4.39 13.11 -6.45
N MET A 256 3.70 12.00 -6.71
CA MET A 256 3.11 11.67 -8.01
C MET A 256 1.59 11.70 -7.91
N VAL A 257 0.97 12.54 -8.72
CA VAL A 257 -0.46 12.83 -8.72
C VAL A 257 -1.08 12.34 -10.03
N ALA A 258 -2.04 11.44 -9.97
CA ALA A 258 -2.81 11.04 -11.15
C ALA A 258 -3.91 12.07 -11.43
N ARG A 259 -3.98 12.59 -12.66
CA ARG A 259 -4.99 13.62 -13.01
C ARG A 259 -6.42 13.08 -13.03
N GLN A 260 -6.60 11.79 -13.29
CA GLN A 260 -7.90 11.12 -13.33
C GLN A 260 -8.10 10.19 -12.12
N ASP A 261 -7.50 10.51 -10.97
CA ASP A 261 -7.70 9.74 -9.75
C ASP A 261 -9.14 9.85 -9.25
N GLN A 262 -9.81 8.70 -9.16
CA GLN A 262 -11.20 8.60 -8.73
C GLN A 262 -11.36 8.31 -7.22
N TYR A 263 -10.26 8.05 -6.50
CA TYR A 263 -10.26 7.75 -5.06
C TYR A 263 -9.70 8.89 -4.22
N ILE A 264 -8.58 9.48 -4.65
CA ILE A 264 -7.92 10.57 -3.94
C ILE A 264 -7.77 11.74 -4.91
N SER A 265 -8.59 12.77 -4.73
CA SER A 265 -8.62 13.91 -5.64
C SER A 265 -7.29 14.68 -5.64
N VAL A 266 -7.04 15.37 -6.75
CA VAL A 266 -5.88 16.25 -6.90
C VAL A 266 -5.80 17.25 -5.76
N ASP A 267 -6.93 17.86 -5.36
CA ASP A 267 -6.98 18.87 -4.28
C ASP A 267 -6.50 18.31 -2.93
N VAL A 268 -6.84 17.05 -2.62
CA VAL A 268 -6.38 16.38 -1.38
C VAL A 268 -4.86 16.17 -1.42
N LEU A 269 -4.31 15.85 -2.59
CA LEU A 269 -2.87 15.65 -2.76
C LEU A 269 -2.11 16.98 -2.78
N ASP A 270 -2.71 18.04 -3.30
CA ASP A 270 -2.17 19.40 -3.25
C ASP A 270 -2.14 19.92 -1.81
N GLU A 271 -3.22 19.69 -1.04
CA GLU A 271 -3.25 20.01 0.40
C GLU A 271 -2.14 19.26 1.16
N TYR A 272 -1.94 17.97 0.86
CA TYR A 272 -0.85 17.20 1.44
C TYR A 272 0.52 17.81 1.09
N TRP A 273 0.72 18.15 -0.19
CA TRP A 273 1.97 18.81 -0.63
C TRP A 273 2.22 20.11 0.12
N ASP A 274 1.18 20.92 0.33
CA ASP A 274 1.29 22.20 1.02
C ASP A 274 1.56 22.05 2.53
N ALA A 275 1.09 20.95 3.14
CA ALA A 275 1.42 20.59 4.51
C ALA A 275 2.88 20.12 4.69
N VAL A 276 3.54 19.66 3.60
CA VAL A 276 4.95 19.25 3.65
C VAL A 276 5.84 20.47 3.76
N PRO A 277 6.79 20.54 4.71
CA PRO A 277 7.75 21.64 4.77
C PRO A 277 8.53 21.82 3.47
N GLU A 278 8.68 23.04 2.98
CA GLU A 278 9.39 23.33 1.70
C GLU A 278 10.76 22.66 1.61
N LYS A 279 11.51 22.66 2.73
CA LYS A 279 12.83 22.01 2.79
C LYS A 279 12.79 20.52 2.48
N ALA A 280 11.65 19.85 2.67
CA ALA A 280 11.46 18.42 2.44
C ALA A 280 10.98 18.10 1.02
N ARG A 281 10.35 19.07 0.34
CA ARG A 281 9.84 18.93 -1.03
C ARG A 281 10.99 18.79 -2.02
N ALA A 282 10.90 17.77 -2.88
CA ALA A 282 11.88 17.54 -3.95
C ALA A 282 11.26 17.68 -5.34
N SER A 283 10.10 17.06 -5.59
CA SER A 283 9.34 17.21 -6.84
C SER A 283 7.88 16.81 -6.66
N ARG A 284 6.97 17.46 -7.42
CA ARG A 284 5.59 17.04 -7.59
C ARG A 284 5.32 16.89 -9.08
N ILE A 285 4.78 15.75 -9.51
CA ILE A 285 4.44 15.49 -10.90
C ILE A 285 2.96 15.14 -11.02
N TYR A 286 2.26 15.83 -11.93
CA TYR A 286 0.90 15.50 -12.34
C TYR A 286 0.94 14.65 -13.59
N ILE A 287 0.37 13.44 -13.54
CA ILE A 287 0.43 12.49 -14.65
C ILE A 287 -0.88 12.53 -15.41
N ASN A 288 -0.81 13.05 -16.63
CA ASN A 288 -1.94 13.18 -17.52
C ASN A 288 -2.32 11.83 -18.12
N GLY A 289 -3.62 11.53 -18.17
CA GLY A 289 -4.13 10.25 -18.66
C GLY A 289 -3.90 9.07 -17.71
N SER A 290 -3.60 9.33 -16.43
CA SER A 290 -3.44 8.29 -15.42
C SER A 290 -4.52 8.37 -14.35
N GLU A 291 -4.97 7.20 -13.93
CA GLU A 291 -5.87 6.96 -12.79
C GLU A 291 -5.09 6.61 -11.52
N HIS A 292 -5.83 6.33 -10.43
CA HIS A 292 -5.26 5.99 -9.11
C HIS A 292 -4.19 4.90 -9.18
N LYS A 293 -4.46 3.83 -9.95
CA LYS A 293 -3.56 2.69 -10.14
C LYS A 293 -2.46 2.98 -11.18
N MET A 294 -1.75 4.09 -11.04
CA MET A 294 -0.80 4.58 -12.05
C MET A 294 0.31 3.58 -12.39
N VAL A 295 0.66 2.68 -11.48
CA VAL A 295 1.68 1.62 -11.74
C VAL A 295 1.13 0.47 -12.59
N GLU A 296 -0.18 0.41 -12.78
CA GLU A 296 -0.86 -0.53 -13.66
C GLU A 296 -1.28 0.17 -14.97
N ALA A 297 -1.74 1.43 -14.87
CA ALA A 297 -2.20 2.22 -16.02
C ALA A 297 -1.05 2.70 -16.91
N VAL A 298 0.06 3.16 -16.32
CA VAL A 298 1.23 3.71 -17.03
C VAL A 298 2.55 3.24 -16.39
N PRO A 299 2.77 1.90 -16.34
CA PRO A 299 3.88 1.29 -15.60
C PRO A 299 5.26 1.71 -16.09
N ASN A 300 5.48 1.78 -17.40
CA ASN A 300 6.78 2.13 -17.96
C ASN A 300 7.14 3.59 -17.64
N PHE A 301 6.22 4.51 -17.89
CA PHE A 301 6.43 5.93 -17.62
C PHE A 301 6.72 6.19 -16.15
N THR A 302 5.92 5.62 -15.25
CA THR A 302 6.11 5.80 -13.80
C THR A 302 7.42 5.17 -13.32
N ALA A 303 7.80 4.01 -13.83
CA ALA A 303 9.09 3.38 -13.53
C ALA A 303 10.27 4.24 -14.04
N TYR A 304 10.18 4.77 -15.26
CA TYR A 304 11.23 5.66 -15.80
C TYR A 304 11.37 6.95 -14.99
N TRP A 305 10.25 7.55 -14.53
CA TRP A 305 10.32 8.73 -13.68
C TRP A 305 10.95 8.40 -12.33
N VAL A 306 10.57 7.29 -11.71
CA VAL A 306 11.21 6.82 -10.46
C VAL A 306 12.70 6.58 -10.68
N HIS A 307 13.09 5.98 -11.79
CA HIS A 307 14.51 5.85 -12.13
C HIS A 307 15.24 7.20 -12.17
N GLN A 308 14.64 8.23 -12.80
CA GLN A 308 15.23 9.59 -12.81
C GLN A 308 15.42 10.14 -11.39
N ILE A 309 14.46 9.93 -10.50
CA ILE A 309 14.57 10.31 -9.09
C ILE A 309 15.74 9.58 -8.41
N LEU A 310 15.82 8.26 -8.56
CA LEU A 310 16.84 7.42 -7.93
C LEU A 310 18.26 7.81 -8.40
N MET A 311 18.42 8.17 -9.67
CA MET A 311 19.68 8.62 -10.25
C MET A 311 20.01 10.09 -9.95
N GLY A 312 19.11 10.81 -9.28
CA GLY A 312 19.28 12.23 -8.95
C GLY A 312 19.03 13.18 -10.12
N ASN A 313 18.50 12.69 -11.24
CA ASN A 313 18.25 13.48 -12.45
C ASN A 313 16.99 14.35 -12.36
N ALA A 314 16.10 14.12 -11.37
CA ALA A 314 14.94 14.98 -11.12
C ALA A 314 15.31 16.43 -10.74
N LYS A 315 16.60 16.73 -10.53
CA LYS A 315 17.13 18.10 -10.32
C LYS A 315 17.38 18.86 -11.62
N LEU A 316 17.11 18.28 -12.77
CA LEU A 316 17.34 18.90 -14.07
C LEU A 316 16.45 20.12 -14.33
N PHE A 317 15.27 20.17 -13.68
CA PHE A 317 14.38 21.32 -13.78
C PHE A 317 14.62 22.33 -12.63
N LYS A 318 14.39 23.60 -12.91
CA LYS A 318 14.50 24.67 -11.90
C LYS A 318 13.33 24.72 -10.93
N GLY A 319 12.17 24.16 -11.31
CA GLY A 319 10.96 24.13 -10.50
C GLY A 319 10.82 22.83 -9.68
N LEU A 320 9.75 22.77 -8.91
CA LEU A 320 9.34 21.57 -8.18
C LEU A 320 8.13 20.87 -8.81
N ASP A 321 7.37 21.58 -9.66
CA ASP A 321 6.13 21.11 -10.27
C ASP A 321 6.35 20.73 -11.73
N TYR A 322 5.82 19.55 -12.08
CA TYR A 322 6.01 18.92 -13.38
C TYR A 322 4.68 18.39 -13.92
N GLU A 323 4.57 18.34 -15.26
CA GLU A 323 3.50 17.68 -15.99
C GLU A 323 4.07 16.48 -16.74
N GLY A 324 3.54 15.30 -16.44
CA GLY A 324 3.90 14.03 -17.10
C GLY A 324 2.93 13.69 -18.22
N TYR A 325 3.48 13.29 -19.38
CA TYR A 325 2.72 12.87 -20.56
C TYR A 325 3.18 11.47 -20.99
N PRO A 326 2.61 10.40 -20.39
CA PRO A 326 3.10 9.01 -20.57
C PRO A 326 3.19 8.58 -22.02
N PHE A 327 2.15 8.84 -22.82
CA PHE A 327 2.09 8.42 -24.23
C PHE A 327 3.01 9.22 -25.17
N LEU A 328 3.47 10.40 -24.72
CA LEU A 328 4.51 11.19 -25.40
C LEU A 328 5.92 10.83 -24.91
N GLY A 329 6.01 10.19 -23.73
CA GLY A 329 7.27 9.91 -23.03
C GLY A 329 7.95 11.18 -22.55
N GLU A 330 7.18 12.18 -22.14
CA GLU A 330 7.67 13.52 -21.80
C GLU A 330 7.28 13.93 -20.37
N VAL A 331 8.21 14.65 -19.72
CA VAL A 331 7.93 15.41 -18.52
C VAL A 331 8.28 16.89 -18.82
N ARG A 332 7.36 17.79 -18.48
CA ARG A 332 7.48 19.23 -18.74
C ARG A 332 7.45 20.03 -17.45
N SER A 333 8.23 21.12 -17.39
CA SER A 333 8.17 22.13 -16.34
C SER A 333 8.38 23.51 -16.98
N GLY A 334 7.34 24.32 -16.99
CA GLY A 334 7.34 25.58 -17.75
C GLY A 334 7.61 25.34 -19.25
N SER A 335 8.68 25.94 -19.78
CA SER A 335 9.10 25.74 -21.17
C SER A 335 10.08 24.57 -21.38
N GLU A 336 10.52 23.94 -20.29
CA GLU A 336 11.49 22.84 -20.34
C GLU A 336 10.78 21.51 -20.56
N THR A 337 11.38 20.63 -21.37
CA THR A 337 10.85 19.27 -21.63
C THR A 337 11.99 18.26 -21.54
N ILE A 338 11.75 17.17 -20.79
CA ILE A 338 12.66 16.02 -20.72
C ILE A 338 11.96 14.80 -21.32
N LYS A 339 12.68 14.06 -22.14
CA LYS A 339 12.27 12.72 -22.60
C LYS A 339 12.60 11.71 -21.51
N VAL A 340 11.57 11.00 -21.05
CA VAL A 340 11.68 10.00 -19.98
C VAL A 340 11.58 8.59 -20.52
N GLY A 341 10.62 8.35 -21.38
CA GLY A 341 10.28 7.06 -21.96
C GLY A 341 8.76 6.95 -22.12
N LYS A 342 8.32 6.35 -23.22
CA LYS A 342 6.88 6.17 -23.50
C LYS A 342 6.28 5.00 -22.73
N GLU A 343 4.96 5.13 -22.48
CA GLU A 343 4.13 4.01 -22.11
C GLU A 343 3.94 3.05 -23.28
#